data_6e84089b1d9ab2b7ebc0147378485f3a
#
_entry.id   6e84089b1d9ab2b7ebc0147378485f3a
#
_cell.length_a   1.000
_cell.length_b   1.000
_cell.length_c   1.000
_cell.angle_alpha   90.00
_cell.angle_beta   90.00
_cell.angle_gamma   90.00
#
_symmetry.space_group_name_H-M   'P 1'
#
loop_
_entity.id
_entity.type
_entity.pdbx_description
1 polymer ?
#
loop_
_entity_poly.entity_id
_entity_poly.type
_entity_poly.pdbx_seq_one_letter_code
_entity_poly.pdbx_strand_id
1 'polypeptide(L)'
;GGAITTVAPSTTAAALTSISTGRPPGEHGVVGYRIAVSDGVLNALRWSTGDGDARRRHDPGAFQPCELFGSQRPPVVTRAEFATSGFTAAHLAGTRLVGYDDRAGLVRGVVEQFDAGEAFVYAYWDAIDRTAHEFGLADRYDEELASCDRMLADLLDRLPTGTGVLVTADHGLVHVGDEMLELPWSVTSLIDGQSGEARFRWLHARAGAMGDLAAAAHAAFDEVAWVRTADEVIGAGWFGPVVSAAARARLGDVAVVAREDVGFTDPAEAMSLKLIGRHGSLTAAEMLVPAVGAVA
;
A
#
# COMPACT_ATOMS: atom_id res chain seq x y z
N GLY A 1 15.53 -17.93 -4.10
CA GLY A 1 14.38 -17.04 -4.00
C GLY A 1 13.07 -17.74 -4.28
N GLY A 2 11.98 -17.10 -3.95
CA GLY A 2 10.63 -17.60 -4.17
C GLY A 2 9.60 -16.47 -4.09
N ALA A 3 8.33 -16.83 -4.18
CA ALA A 3 7.22 -15.91 -3.93
C ALA A 3 6.77 -16.01 -2.47
N ILE A 4 6.45 -14.87 -1.89
CA ILE A 4 5.73 -14.74 -0.62
C ILE A 4 4.48 -13.91 -0.84
N THR A 5 3.59 -13.83 0.15
CA THR A 5 2.43 -12.95 0.06
C THR A 5 2.71 -11.63 0.76
N THR A 6 2.22 -10.54 0.16
CA THR A 6 2.07 -9.26 0.86
C THR A 6 0.86 -9.28 1.78
N VAL A 7 0.52 -8.13 2.37
CA VAL A 7 -0.63 -7.95 3.26
C VAL A 7 -1.89 -7.51 2.51
N ALA A 8 -3.05 -7.62 3.15
CA ALA A 8 -4.31 -7.08 2.64
C ALA A 8 -4.69 -5.77 3.38
N PRO A 9 -5.11 -4.73 2.62
CA PRO A 9 -5.09 -4.65 1.16
C PRO A 9 -3.66 -4.60 0.60
N SER A 10 -3.45 -5.08 -0.63
CA SER A 10 -2.16 -5.08 -1.30
C SER A 10 -1.82 -3.68 -1.83
N THR A 11 -1.56 -2.77 -0.93
CA THR A 11 -1.34 -1.34 -1.22
C THR A 11 -0.13 -0.80 -0.48
N THR A 12 0.59 0.13 -1.12
CA THR A 12 1.83 0.74 -0.63
C THR A 12 1.74 1.15 0.83
N ALA A 13 0.66 1.86 1.23
CA ALA A 13 0.55 2.37 2.60
C ALA A 13 0.51 1.24 3.64
N ALA A 14 -0.29 0.19 3.42
CA ALA A 14 -0.40 -0.94 4.32
C ALA A 14 0.88 -1.81 4.31
N ALA A 15 1.37 -2.11 3.11
CA ALA A 15 2.49 -3.04 2.93
C ALA A 15 3.84 -2.46 3.42
N LEU A 16 4.19 -1.22 3.07
CA LEU A 16 5.42 -0.59 3.57
C LEU A 16 5.39 -0.40 5.10
N THR A 17 4.21 -0.11 5.66
CA THR A 17 4.07 -0.06 7.11
C THR A 17 4.26 -1.46 7.74
N SER A 18 3.74 -2.51 7.11
CA SER A 18 3.97 -3.88 7.57
C SER A 18 5.43 -4.29 7.46
N ILE A 19 6.14 -3.92 6.39
CA ILE A 19 7.58 -4.17 6.23
C ILE A 19 8.38 -3.49 7.35
N SER A 20 8.10 -2.23 7.64
CA SER A 20 8.85 -1.47 8.64
C SER A 20 8.54 -1.86 10.09
N THR A 21 7.30 -2.29 10.36
CA THR A 21 6.86 -2.67 11.72
C THR A 21 7.00 -4.16 12.03
N GLY A 22 7.05 -5.02 10.99
CA GLY A 22 6.90 -6.47 11.15
C GLY A 22 5.52 -6.88 11.66
N ARG A 23 4.48 -6.04 11.49
CA ARG A 23 3.12 -6.25 11.98
C ARG A 23 2.11 -6.18 10.84
N PRO A 24 0.98 -6.92 10.92
CA PRO A 24 -0.09 -6.83 9.93
C PRO A 24 -0.91 -5.53 10.10
N PRO A 25 -1.69 -5.14 9.06
CA PRO A 25 -2.49 -3.90 9.07
C PRO A 25 -3.47 -3.77 10.24
N GLY A 26 -4.02 -4.87 10.73
CA GLY A 26 -4.90 -4.86 11.90
C GLY A 26 -4.22 -4.41 13.20
N GLU A 27 -2.91 -4.63 13.32
CA GLU A 27 -2.12 -4.21 14.48
C GLU A 27 -1.60 -2.79 14.32
N HIS A 28 -0.94 -2.46 13.19
CA HIS A 28 -0.35 -1.14 13.00
C HIS A 28 -1.35 -0.05 12.58
N GLY A 29 -2.56 -0.43 12.15
CA GLY A 29 -3.67 0.47 11.91
C GLY A 29 -3.67 1.24 10.59
N VAL A 30 -2.65 1.12 9.73
CA VAL A 30 -2.66 1.66 8.36
C VAL A 30 -3.34 0.62 7.46
N VAL A 31 -4.65 0.72 7.34
CA VAL A 31 -5.52 -0.33 6.75
C VAL A 31 -5.83 -0.10 5.26
N GLY A 32 -5.12 0.79 4.59
CA GLY A 32 -5.33 1.06 3.16
C GLY A 32 -4.72 2.38 2.72
N TYR A 33 -4.98 2.76 1.48
CA TYR A 33 -4.57 4.05 0.88
C TYR A 33 -5.48 5.20 1.32
N ARG A 34 -6.81 5.01 1.25
CA ARG A 34 -7.82 5.96 1.73
C ARG A 34 -8.55 5.36 2.92
N ILE A 35 -8.29 5.93 4.08
CA ILE A 35 -8.70 5.38 5.38
C ILE A 35 -9.78 6.27 5.99
N ALA A 36 -10.89 5.66 6.43
CA ALA A 36 -11.94 6.39 7.14
C ALA A 36 -11.40 6.93 8.48
N VAL A 37 -11.66 8.18 8.75
CA VAL A 37 -11.31 8.90 9.98
C VAL A 37 -12.49 9.73 10.45
N SER A 38 -12.43 10.27 11.67
CA SER A 38 -13.54 11.00 12.30
C SER A 38 -14.01 12.25 11.54
N ASP A 39 -13.17 12.83 10.71
CA ASP A 39 -13.43 14.05 9.93
C ASP A 39 -13.33 13.81 8.40
N GLY A 40 -13.55 12.57 7.96
CA GLY A 40 -13.66 12.23 6.54
C GLY A 40 -12.81 11.02 6.12
N VAL A 41 -12.08 11.14 5.03
CA VAL A 41 -11.21 10.08 4.50
C VAL A 41 -9.78 10.60 4.39
N LEU A 42 -8.85 9.96 5.10
CA LEU A 42 -7.43 10.25 5.07
C LEU A 42 -6.79 9.56 3.86
N ASN A 43 -6.16 10.34 2.98
CA ASN A 43 -5.18 9.81 2.03
C ASN A 43 -3.88 9.52 2.79
N ALA A 44 -3.56 8.26 3.02
CA ALA A 44 -2.43 7.86 3.85
C ALA A 44 -1.07 8.29 3.29
N LEU A 45 -0.86 8.25 1.97
CA LEU A 45 0.43 8.63 1.37
C LEU A 45 0.67 10.15 1.42
N ARG A 46 -0.38 10.96 1.22
CA ARG A 46 -0.30 12.43 1.31
C ARG A 46 -0.50 12.94 2.73
N TRP A 47 -1.06 12.12 3.59
CA TRP A 47 -1.49 12.46 4.95
C TRP A 47 -2.42 13.68 4.96
N SER A 48 -3.42 13.62 4.10
CA SER A 48 -4.38 14.71 3.90
C SER A 48 -5.82 14.19 3.87
N THR A 49 -6.75 15.02 4.34
CA THR A 49 -8.20 14.85 4.15
C THR A 49 -8.71 15.88 3.12
N GLY A 50 -10.02 15.93 2.87
CA GLY A 50 -10.63 16.96 2.03
C GLY A 50 -10.27 18.39 2.44
N ASP A 51 -9.95 18.62 3.72
CA ASP A 51 -9.55 19.91 4.30
C ASP A 51 -8.02 20.18 4.21
N GLY A 52 -7.26 19.36 3.49
CA GLY A 52 -5.82 19.51 3.33
C GLY A 52 -4.98 18.71 4.33
N ASP A 53 -3.83 19.24 4.75
CA ASP A 53 -2.89 18.55 5.66
C ASP A 53 -3.56 18.09 6.96
N ALA A 54 -3.46 16.78 7.23
CA ALA A 54 -4.14 16.14 8.35
C ALA A 54 -3.20 15.84 9.55
N ARG A 55 -1.90 16.13 9.47
CA ARG A 55 -0.90 15.75 10.51
C ARG A 55 -1.21 16.27 11.91
N ARG A 56 -1.90 17.40 12.03
CA ARG A 56 -2.30 17.95 13.32
C ARG A 56 -3.52 17.27 13.92
N ARG A 57 -4.45 16.79 13.08
CA ARG A 57 -5.67 16.12 13.51
C ARG A 57 -5.46 14.61 13.67
N HIS A 58 -4.64 14.05 12.80
CA HIS A 58 -4.27 12.64 12.78
C HIS A 58 -2.74 12.55 12.85
N ASP A 59 -2.20 12.67 14.06
CA ASP A 59 -0.74 12.56 14.28
C ASP A 59 -0.22 11.22 13.75
N PRO A 60 0.78 11.21 12.85
CA PRO A 60 1.26 10.00 12.23
C PRO A 60 1.76 8.94 13.22
N GLY A 61 2.44 9.34 14.28
CA GLY A 61 2.96 8.43 15.28
C GLY A 61 1.87 7.84 16.17
N ALA A 62 0.82 8.61 16.50
CA ALA A 62 -0.35 8.11 17.22
C ALA A 62 -1.24 7.24 16.32
N PHE A 63 -1.27 7.53 15.02
CA PHE A 63 -2.04 6.76 14.05
C PHE A 63 -1.43 5.37 13.83
N GLN A 64 -0.10 5.28 13.74
CA GLN A 64 0.68 4.04 13.64
C GLN A 64 1.59 3.92 14.89
N PRO A 65 1.15 3.25 15.96
CA PRO A 65 1.88 3.21 17.22
C PRO A 65 2.90 2.08 17.33
N CYS A 66 2.99 1.19 16.32
CA CYS A 66 3.90 0.04 16.38
C CYS A 66 5.36 0.47 16.21
N GLU A 67 6.24 -0.24 16.90
CA GLU A 67 7.68 -0.06 16.81
C GLU A 67 8.20 -0.39 15.40
N LEU A 68 9.21 0.35 14.93
CA LEU A 68 9.79 0.20 13.62
C LEU A 68 11.12 -0.56 13.68
N PHE A 69 11.34 -1.48 12.74
CA PHE A 69 12.58 -2.25 12.58
C PHE A 69 13.08 -2.89 13.88
N GLY A 70 12.17 -3.35 14.77
CA GLY A 70 12.54 -3.94 16.05
C GLY A 70 13.41 -3.03 16.95
N SER A 71 13.06 -1.75 17.06
CA SER A 71 13.80 -0.69 17.76
C SER A 71 15.09 -0.24 17.08
N GLN A 72 15.47 -0.84 15.96
CA GLN A 72 16.62 -0.34 15.19
C GLN A 72 16.25 0.96 14.48
N ARG A 73 17.27 1.73 14.12
CA ARG A 73 17.10 2.99 13.39
C ARG A 73 18.01 2.98 12.15
N PRO A 74 17.77 2.06 11.21
CA PRO A 74 18.61 1.95 10.02
C PRO A 74 18.54 3.23 9.19
N PRO A 75 19.57 3.55 8.42
CA PRO A 75 19.43 4.49 7.34
C PRO A 75 18.43 3.95 6.31
N VAL A 76 17.57 4.85 5.83
CA VAL A 76 16.57 4.56 4.80
C VAL A 76 16.90 5.36 3.56
N VAL A 77 17.28 4.66 2.50
CA VAL A 77 17.58 5.27 1.20
C VAL A 77 16.30 5.30 0.36
N THR A 78 15.73 6.49 0.20
CA THR A 78 14.45 6.70 -0.49
C THR A 78 14.47 8.01 -1.27
N ARG A 79 13.43 8.29 -2.08
CA ARG A 79 13.36 9.56 -2.81
C ARG A 79 13.39 10.76 -1.85
N ALA A 80 14.18 11.77 -2.22
CA ALA A 80 14.35 12.97 -1.40
C ALA A 80 13.00 13.67 -1.10
N GLU A 81 12.06 13.64 -2.06
CA GLU A 81 10.74 14.26 -1.92
C GLU A 81 9.84 13.61 -0.84
N PHE A 82 10.10 12.36 -0.44
CA PHE A 82 9.30 11.68 0.59
C PHE A 82 9.70 12.06 2.01
N ALA A 83 10.86 12.72 2.20
CA ALA A 83 11.45 12.99 3.51
C ALA A 83 10.52 13.72 4.49
N THR A 84 9.63 14.58 3.99
CA THR A 84 8.73 15.39 4.83
C THR A 84 7.28 14.96 4.77
N SER A 85 6.98 13.80 4.17
CA SER A 85 5.59 13.34 4.07
C SER A 85 5.07 12.84 5.42
N GLY A 86 3.75 12.97 5.66
CA GLY A 86 3.13 12.43 6.86
C GLY A 86 3.18 10.90 6.88
N PHE A 87 3.16 10.25 5.72
CA PHE A 87 3.33 8.81 5.62
C PHE A 87 4.72 8.37 6.07
N THR A 88 5.78 9.08 5.65
CA THR A 88 7.14 8.84 6.16
C THR A 88 7.21 9.00 7.67
N ALA A 89 6.55 10.02 8.21
CA ALA A 89 6.48 10.21 9.67
C ALA A 89 5.73 9.07 10.39
N ALA A 90 4.83 8.34 9.72
CA ALA A 90 4.13 7.19 10.29
C ALA A 90 4.96 5.90 10.24
N HIS A 91 5.52 5.54 9.06
CA HIS A 91 6.11 4.21 8.85
C HIS A 91 7.65 4.19 8.92
N LEU A 92 8.31 5.35 9.03
CA LEU A 92 9.78 5.49 9.13
C LEU A 92 10.20 6.45 10.25
N ALA A 93 9.35 6.68 11.25
CA ALA A 93 9.63 7.61 12.34
C ALA A 93 10.96 7.31 13.03
N GLY A 94 11.81 8.35 13.19
CA GLY A 94 13.09 8.24 13.90
C GLY A 94 14.20 7.50 13.13
N THR A 95 13.97 7.07 11.88
CA THR A 95 15.03 6.60 11.00
C THR A 95 15.80 7.78 10.38
N ARG A 96 16.98 7.52 9.86
CA ARG A 96 17.79 8.51 9.15
C ARG A 96 17.56 8.37 7.64
N LEU A 97 16.89 9.36 7.04
CA LEU A 97 16.59 9.35 5.61
C LEU A 97 17.80 9.82 4.80
N VAL A 98 18.09 9.09 3.74
CA VAL A 98 19.11 9.38 2.72
C VAL A 98 18.38 9.55 1.40
N GLY A 99 18.30 10.79 0.91
CA GLY A 99 17.56 11.11 -0.29
C GLY A 99 18.31 10.75 -1.55
N TYR A 100 17.59 10.22 -2.57
CA TYR A 100 18.12 10.07 -3.92
C TYR A 100 17.17 10.71 -4.94
N ASP A 101 17.72 11.04 -6.13
CA ASP A 101 16.97 11.57 -7.26
C ASP A 101 16.89 10.57 -8.42
N ASP A 102 17.88 9.68 -8.54
CA ASP A 102 17.98 8.68 -9.60
C ASP A 102 18.54 7.34 -9.10
N ARG A 103 18.60 6.32 -9.99
CA ARG A 103 19.11 4.97 -9.68
C ARG A 103 20.56 4.98 -9.18
N ALA A 104 21.40 5.76 -9.83
CA ALA A 104 22.80 5.88 -9.42
C ALA A 104 22.92 6.50 -8.03
N GLY A 105 22.03 7.42 -7.69
CA GLY A 105 21.90 8.02 -6.36
C GLY A 105 21.46 7.01 -5.30
N LEU A 106 20.50 6.13 -5.62
CA LEU A 106 20.10 5.05 -4.71
C LEU A 106 21.28 4.12 -4.43
N VAL A 107 21.94 3.60 -5.48
CA VAL A 107 23.10 2.69 -5.33
C VAL A 107 24.20 3.37 -4.50
N ARG A 108 24.56 4.61 -4.84
CA ARG A 108 25.54 5.41 -4.09
C ARG A 108 25.17 5.55 -2.64
N GLY A 109 23.91 5.94 -2.37
CA GLY A 109 23.40 6.14 -1.02
C GLY A 109 23.49 4.87 -0.17
N VAL A 110 23.15 3.71 -0.72
CA VAL A 110 23.26 2.42 -0.02
C VAL A 110 24.73 2.07 0.28
N VAL A 111 25.61 2.14 -0.72
CA VAL A 111 27.04 1.83 -0.57
C VAL A 111 27.70 2.73 0.49
N GLU A 112 27.46 4.03 0.45
CA GLU A 112 27.98 4.99 1.42
C GLU A 112 27.57 4.68 2.87
N GLN A 113 26.37 4.12 3.09
CA GLN A 113 25.95 3.72 4.43
C GLN A 113 26.75 2.51 4.93
N PHE A 114 26.98 1.49 4.09
CA PHE A 114 27.81 0.35 4.47
C PHE A 114 29.28 0.76 4.68
N ASP A 115 29.82 1.64 3.84
CA ASP A 115 31.17 2.22 4.03
C ASP A 115 31.28 3.00 5.34
N ALA A 116 30.19 3.61 5.80
CA ALA A 116 30.09 4.28 7.10
C ALA A 116 29.94 3.30 8.29
N GLY A 117 29.86 1.98 8.03
CA GLY A 117 29.79 0.95 9.06
C GLY A 117 28.36 0.55 9.49
N GLU A 118 27.34 0.95 8.74
CA GLU A 118 25.97 0.52 9.04
C GLU A 118 25.80 -0.99 8.79
N ALA A 119 25.17 -1.67 9.74
CA ALA A 119 24.95 -3.11 9.66
C ALA A 119 23.70 -3.50 8.84
N PHE A 120 22.76 -2.58 8.69
CA PHE A 120 21.51 -2.76 7.95
C PHE A 120 21.09 -1.46 7.29
N VAL A 121 20.73 -1.51 6.02
CA VAL A 121 20.20 -0.39 5.24
C VAL A 121 18.89 -0.82 4.59
N TYR A 122 17.84 -0.02 4.73
CA TYR A 122 16.59 -0.19 4.02
C TYR A 122 16.57 0.74 2.80
N ALA A 123 16.33 0.20 1.62
CA ALA A 123 16.25 0.97 0.38
C ALA A 123 14.90 0.75 -0.30
N TYR A 124 14.28 1.82 -0.83
CA TYR A 124 12.99 1.77 -1.51
C TYR A 124 13.07 2.41 -2.90
N TRP A 125 12.60 1.69 -3.92
CA TRP A 125 12.51 2.13 -5.31
C TRP A 125 11.06 2.06 -5.79
N ASP A 126 10.48 3.21 -6.18
CA ASP A 126 9.06 3.37 -6.52
C ASP A 126 8.75 3.33 -8.03
N ALA A 127 9.76 3.31 -8.90
CA ALA A 127 9.53 3.59 -10.31
C ALA A 127 8.80 2.46 -11.05
N ILE A 128 8.92 1.20 -10.61
CA ILE A 128 8.19 0.08 -11.22
C ILE A 128 6.68 0.30 -11.06
N ASP A 129 6.24 0.58 -9.84
CA ASP A 129 4.83 0.86 -9.52
C ASP A 129 4.31 2.10 -10.26
N ARG A 130 5.05 3.21 -10.22
CA ARG A 130 4.69 4.43 -10.94
C ARG A 130 4.56 4.20 -12.45
N THR A 131 5.48 3.43 -13.05
CA THR A 131 5.44 3.10 -14.49
C THR A 131 4.22 2.25 -14.82
N ALA A 132 3.89 1.27 -13.98
CA ALA A 132 2.70 0.45 -14.16
C ALA A 132 1.41 1.28 -14.04
N HIS A 133 1.33 2.18 -13.08
CA HIS A 133 0.19 3.09 -12.93
C HIS A 133 -0.02 3.98 -14.16
N GLU A 134 1.06 4.50 -14.75
CA GLU A 134 0.98 5.44 -15.88
C GLU A 134 0.80 4.75 -17.22
N PHE A 135 1.47 3.61 -17.45
CA PHE A 135 1.55 2.96 -18.76
C PHE A 135 0.98 1.54 -18.79
N GLY A 136 0.52 1.00 -17.66
CA GLY A 136 0.09 -0.39 -17.55
C GLY A 136 1.27 -1.38 -17.54
N LEU A 137 0.94 -2.65 -17.70
CA LEU A 137 1.92 -3.76 -17.73
C LEU A 137 2.33 -4.08 -19.18
N ALA A 138 3.06 -3.17 -19.82
CA ALA A 138 3.48 -3.22 -21.21
C ALA A 138 4.97 -2.88 -21.35
N ASP A 139 5.49 -2.64 -22.55
CA ASP A 139 6.90 -2.48 -22.88
C ASP A 139 7.66 -1.57 -21.90
N ARG A 140 7.07 -0.43 -21.50
CA ARG A 140 7.71 0.49 -20.54
C ARG A 140 7.87 -0.11 -19.15
N TYR A 141 6.93 -0.95 -18.73
CA TYR A 141 7.03 -1.68 -17.48
C TYR A 141 8.18 -2.70 -17.54
N ASP A 142 8.29 -3.43 -18.65
CA ASP A 142 9.38 -4.40 -18.86
C ASP A 142 10.75 -3.70 -18.93
N GLU A 143 10.83 -2.53 -19.58
CA GLU A 143 12.03 -1.70 -19.61
C GLU A 143 12.45 -1.23 -18.22
N GLU A 144 11.49 -0.80 -17.38
CA GLU A 144 11.76 -0.37 -16.02
C GLU A 144 12.19 -1.56 -15.14
N LEU A 145 11.56 -2.72 -15.30
CA LEU A 145 11.94 -3.94 -14.59
C LEU A 145 13.37 -4.38 -14.96
N ALA A 146 13.69 -4.41 -16.25
CA ALA A 146 15.05 -4.69 -16.72
C ALA A 146 16.08 -3.66 -16.24
N SER A 147 15.64 -2.42 -16.05
CA SER A 147 16.49 -1.35 -15.49
C SER A 147 16.71 -1.51 -13.98
N CYS A 148 15.72 -1.99 -13.27
CA CYS A 148 15.83 -2.35 -11.87
C CYS A 148 16.79 -3.53 -11.66
N ASP A 149 16.74 -4.54 -12.53
CA ASP A 149 17.66 -5.68 -12.51
C ASP A 149 19.12 -5.22 -12.69
N ARG A 150 19.41 -4.33 -13.64
CA ARG A 150 20.75 -3.72 -13.80
C ARG A 150 21.19 -2.90 -12.59
N MET A 151 20.26 -2.19 -11.93
CA MET A 151 20.54 -1.45 -10.70
C MET A 151 20.94 -2.40 -9.56
N LEU A 152 20.27 -3.54 -9.44
CA LEU A 152 20.61 -4.57 -8.45
C LEU A 152 21.98 -5.22 -8.73
N ALA A 153 22.32 -5.47 -10.01
CA ALA A 153 23.63 -5.95 -10.39
C ALA A 153 24.74 -4.95 -10.00
N ASP A 154 24.58 -3.66 -10.35
CA ASP A 154 25.51 -2.59 -9.95
C ASP A 154 25.63 -2.46 -8.42
N LEU A 155 24.55 -2.63 -7.70
CA LEU A 155 24.55 -2.64 -6.23
C LEU A 155 25.38 -3.81 -5.68
N LEU A 156 25.16 -5.03 -6.17
CA LEU A 156 25.89 -6.22 -5.74
C LEU A 156 27.40 -6.12 -6.02
N ASP A 157 27.76 -5.56 -7.17
CA ASP A 157 29.17 -5.37 -7.55
C ASP A 157 29.91 -4.35 -6.67
N ARG A 158 29.19 -3.44 -6.01
CA ARG A 158 29.76 -2.32 -5.24
C ARG A 158 29.62 -2.46 -3.73
N LEU A 159 28.79 -3.37 -3.25
CA LEU A 159 28.68 -3.63 -1.82
C LEU A 159 29.90 -4.35 -1.26
N PRO A 160 30.25 -4.15 0.02
CA PRO A 160 31.31 -4.92 0.67
C PRO A 160 31.05 -6.43 0.56
N THR A 161 32.08 -7.20 0.25
CA THR A 161 32.00 -8.66 0.14
C THR A 161 31.39 -9.28 1.39
N GLY A 162 30.40 -10.16 1.20
CA GLY A 162 29.67 -10.81 2.26
C GLY A 162 28.40 -10.07 2.70
N THR A 163 28.08 -8.92 2.08
CA THR A 163 26.83 -8.22 2.35
C THR A 163 25.65 -9.00 1.79
N GLY A 164 24.70 -9.37 2.65
CA GLY A 164 23.43 -9.97 2.24
C GLY A 164 22.47 -8.93 1.68
N VAL A 165 21.88 -9.21 0.51
CA VAL A 165 20.82 -8.40 -0.09
C VAL A 165 19.53 -9.20 -0.16
N LEU A 166 18.44 -8.64 0.37
CA LEU A 166 17.09 -9.18 0.22
C LEU A 166 16.24 -8.21 -0.61
N VAL A 167 15.71 -8.69 -1.71
CA VAL A 167 14.79 -7.95 -2.58
C VAL A 167 13.38 -8.47 -2.39
N THR A 168 12.46 -7.56 -2.12
CA THR A 168 11.02 -7.84 -2.06
C THR A 168 10.25 -6.67 -2.67
N ALA A 169 8.94 -6.84 -2.85
CA ALA A 169 8.03 -5.76 -3.23
C ALA A 169 6.95 -5.59 -2.15
N ASP A 170 6.33 -4.43 -2.13
CA ASP A 170 5.20 -4.13 -1.27
C ASP A 170 3.91 -4.77 -1.78
N HIS A 171 3.70 -4.84 -3.09
CA HIS A 171 2.58 -5.53 -3.75
C HIS A 171 2.93 -5.82 -5.22
N GLY A 172 2.07 -6.60 -5.88
CA GLY A 172 2.02 -6.69 -7.32
C GLY A 172 0.97 -5.75 -7.93
N LEU A 173 0.66 -5.92 -9.21
CA LEU A 173 -0.27 -5.06 -9.96
C LEU A 173 -1.07 -5.88 -10.99
N VAL A 174 -2.21 -5.31 -11.41
CA VAL A 174 -2.99 -5.77 -12.55
C VAL A 174 -3.25 -4.62 -13.53
N HIS A 175 -3.43 -4.95 -14.80
CA HIS A 175 -3.84 -3.98 -15.82
C HIS A 175 -5.36 -3.84 -15.77
N VAL A 176 -5.86 -2.71 -15.31
CA VAL A 176 -7.29 -2.40 -15.25
C VAL A 176 -7.70 -1.50 -16.42
N GLY A 177 -6.86 -0.53 -16.80
CA GLY A 177 -7.18 0.40 -17.87
C GLY A 177 -8.50 1.15 -17.61
N ASP A 178 -9.41 1.08 -18.57
CA ASP A 178 -10.72 1.74 -18.52
C ASP A 178 -11.82 0.89 -17.85
N GLU A 179 -11.51 -0.34 -17.39
CA GLU A 179 -12.47 -1.25 -16.76
C GLU A 179 -12.85 -0.81 -15.34
N MET A 180 -13.38 0.41 -15.24
CA MET A 180 -13.79 1.06 -14.00
C MET A 180 -15.31 1.02 -13.84
N LEU A 181 -15.77 0.32 -12.81
CA LEU A 181 -17.18 0.14 -12.50
C LEU A 181 -17.69 1.23 -11.54
N GLU A 182 -18.82 1.81 -11.90
CA GLU A 182 -19.55 2.72 -10.99
C GLU A 182 -20.41 1.92 -10.03
N LEU A 183 -20.58 2.42 -8.81
CA LEU A 183 -21.55 1.85 -7.87
C LEU A 183 -22.96 2.19 -8.34
N PRO A 184 -23.87 1.20 -8.53
CA PRO A 184 -25.23 1.46 -8.95
C PRO A 184 -26.04 2.16 -7.86
N TRP A 185 -27.16 2.77 -8.25
CA TRP A 185 -28.07 3.45 -7.33
C TRP A 185 -28.52 2.57 -6.15
N SER A 186 -28.75 1.29 -6.40
CA SER A 186 -29.11 0.32 -5.36
C SER A 186 -28.10 0.23 -4.22
N VAL A 187 -26.82 0.51 -4.49
CA VAL A 187 -25.72 0.56 -3.51
C VAL A 187 -25.55 1.99 -2.99
N THR A 188 -25.43 2.99 -3.90
CA THR A 188 -25.11 4.37 -3.50
C THR A 188 -26.20 5.03 -2.63
N SER A 189 -27.45 4.60 -2.76
CA SER A 189 -28.55 5.08 -1.92
C SER A 189 -28.48 4.60 -0.46
N LEU A 190 -27.68 3.58 -0.17
CA LEU A 190 -27.54 2.92 1.13
C LEU A 190 -26.25 3.31 1.89
N ILE A 191 -25.38 4.13 1.29
CA ILE A 191 -24.11 4.54 1.89
C ILE A 191 -24.06 6.02 2.25
N ASP A 192 -23.30 6.33 3.28
CA ASP A 192 -22.91 7.70 3.64
C ASP A 192 -21.56 8.09 3.02
N GLY A 193 -20.76 7.13 2.56
CA GLY A 193 -19.47 7.37 1.92
C GLY A 193 -18.72 6.12 1.53
N GLN A 194 -17.55 6.33 0.97
CA GLN A 194 -16.61 5.29 0.53
C GLN A 194 -15.21 5.58 1.05
N SER A 195 -14.42 4.53 1.28
CA SER A 195 -12.98 4.60 1.53
C SER A 195 -12.26 3.42 0.86
N GLY A 196 -10.99 3.21 1.15
CA GLY A 196 -10.19 2.19 0.46
C GLY A 196 -9.66 2.68 -0.90
N GLU A 197 -9.38 1.77 -1.78
CA GLU A 197 -8.83 2.00 -3.13
C GLU A 197 -9.68 1.36 -4.21
N ALA A 198 -9.37 1.63 -5.46
CA ALA A 198 -10.19 1.18 -6.58
C ALA A 198 -10.41 -0.34 -6.62
N ARG A 199 -9.46 -1.14 -6.13
CA ARG A 199 -9.58 -2.61 -6.14
C ARG A 199 -9.95 -3.23 -4.80
N PHE A 200 -10.00 -2.41 -3.73
CA PHE A 200 -10.45 -2.78 -2.38
C PHE A 200 -11.29 -1.64 -1.82
N ARG A 201 -12.56 -1.59 -2.16
CA ARG A 201 -13.47 -0.50 -1.81
C ARG A 201 -14.21 -0.83 -0.52
N TRP A 202 -14.14 0.06 0.46
CA TRP A 202 -14.99 0.05 1.63
C TRP A 202 -16.22 0.93 1.42
N LEU A 203 -17.39 0.39 1.73
CA LEU A 203 -18.68 1.09 1.72
C LEU A 203 -19.11 1.32 3.18
N HIS A 204 -19.44 2.57 3.50
CA HIS A 204 -19.90 2.98 4.82
C HIS A 204 -21.43 3.08 4.79
N ALA A 205 -22.11 2.19 5.50
CA ALA A 205 -23.57 2.08 5.47
C ALA A 205 -24.24 3.25 6.20
N ARG A 206 -25.35 3.72 5.66
CA ARG A 206 -26.28 4.55 6.44
C ARG A 206 -26.76 3.80 7.65
N ALA A 207 -27.12 4.55 8.70
CA ALA A 207 -27.62 3.97 9.93
C ALA A 207 -28.78 2.99 9.68
N GLY A 208 -28.60 1.74 10.11
CA GLY A 208 -29.58 0.66 9.95
C GLY A 208 -29.59 -0.02 8.56
N ALA A 209 -28.80 0.44 7.57
CA ALA A 209 -28.84 -0.07 6.21
C ALA A 209 -27.80 -1.17 5.90
N MET A 210 -26.97 -1.60 6.87
CA MET A 210 -25.84 -2.52 6.63
C MET A 210 -26.26 -3.83 5.96
N GLY A 211 -27.36 -4.44 6.38
CA GLY A 211 -27.85 -5.68 5.80
C GLY A 211 -28.33 -5.51 4.35
N ASP A 212 -29.07 -4.42 4.08
CA ASP A 212 -29.55 -4.09 2.74
C ASP A 212 -28.39 -3.73 1.82
N LEU A 213 -27.38 -3.01 2.34
CA LEU A 213 -26.14 -2.68 1.61
C LEU A 213 -25.36 -3.93 1.23
N ALA A 214 -25.18 -4.87 2.16
CA ALA A 214 -24.49 -6.12 1.85
C ALA A 214 -25.22 -6.90 0.75
N ALA A 215 -26.55 -7.02 0.84
CA ALA A 215 -27.37 -7.69 -0.18
C ALA A 215 -27.30 -6.98 -1.54
N ALA A 216 -27.37 -5.64 -1.57
CA ALA A 216 -27.28 -4.86 -2.80
C ALA A 216 -25.88 -4.94 -3.44
N ALA A 217 -24.83 -4.91 -2.62
CA ALA A 217 -23.44 -5.07 -3.10
C ALA A 217 -23.21 -6.47 -3.67
N HIS A 218 -23.69 -7.53 -3.02
CA HIS A 218 -23.67 -8.89 -3.57
C HIS A 218 -24.38 -8.97 -4.90
N ALA A 219 -25.60 -8.48 -4.99
CA ALA A 219 -26.39 -8.50 -6.23
C ALA A 219 -25.70 -7.74 -7.37
N ALA A 220 -24.92 -6.70 -7.07
CA ALA A 220 -24.25 -5.89 -8.07
C ALA A 220 -22.88 -6.44 -8.52
N PHE A 221 -22.13 -7.11 -7.62
CA PHE A 221 -20.70 -7.32 -7.84
C PHE A 221 -20.19 -8.75 -7.63
N ASP A 222 -21.02 -9.74 -7.23
CA ASP A 222 -20.54 -11.11 -6.99
C ASP A 222 -19.85 -11.78 -8.18
N GLU A 223 -20.15 -11.34 -9.40
CA GLU A 223 -19.50 -11.88 -10.61
C GLU A 223 -18.04 -11.40 -10.74
N VAL A 224 -17.70 -10.22 -10.23
CA VAL A 224 -16.40 -9.57 -10.44
C VAL A 224 -15.62 -9.29 -9.15
N ALA A 225 -16.23 -9.49 -7.97
CA ALA A 225 -15.63 -9.15 -6.68
C ALA A 225 -16.00 -10.13 -5.57
N TRP A 226 -15.17 -10.17 -4.56
CA TRP A 226 -15.55 -10.67 -3.24
C TRP A 226 -16.27 -9.55 -2.48
N VAL A 227 -17.52 -9.77 -2.14
CA VAL A 227 -18.28 -8.87 -1.26
C VAL A 227 -18.30 -9.48 0.14
N ARG A 228 -17.86 -8.72 1.14
CA ARG A 228 -17.77 -9.19 2.54
C ARG A 228 -18.09 -8.05 3.50
N THR A 229 -18.75 -8.38 4.59
CA THR A 229 -18.89 -7.46 5.72
C THR A 229 -17.54 -7.30 6.45
N ALA A 230 -17.39 -6.22 7.22
CA ALA A 230 -16.20 -6.02 8.04
C ALA A 230 -15.92 -7.19 9.01
N ASP A 231 -16.98 -7.77 9.60
CA ASP A 231 -16.85 -8.92 10.49
C ASP A 231 -16.36 -10.18 9.78
N GLU A 232 -16.84 -10.42 8.56
CA GLU A 232 -16.35 -11.53 7.72
C GLU A 232 -14.88 -11.33 7.32
N VAL A 233 -14.49 -10.11 6.94
CA VAL A 233 -13.09 -9.77 6.60
C VAL A 233 -12.16 -9.99 7.79
N ILE A 234 -12.57 -9.53 8.98
CA ILE A 234 -11.82 -9.71 10.22
C ILE A 234 -11.78 -11.18 10.62
N GLY A 235 -12.92 -11.86 10.57
CA GLY A 235 -13.01 -13.30 10.90
C GLY A 235 -12.18 -14.19 9.96
N ALA A 236 -12.04 -13.81 8.70
CA ALA A 236 -11.17 -14.45 7.72
C ALA A 236 -9.67 -14.11 7.89
N GLY A 237 -9.31 -13.19 8.80
CA GLY A 237 -7.94 -12.82 9.10
C GLY A 237 -7.23 -11.99 8.02
N TRP A 238 -7.97 -11.30 7.16
CA TRP A 238 -7.34 -10.54 6.06
C TRP A 238 -6.38 -9.45 6.56
N PHE A 239 -6.70 -8.83 7.69
CA PHE A 239 -5.86 -7.82 8.33
C PHE A 239 -4.88 -8.38 9.38
N GLY A 240 -4.69 -9.71 9.39
CA GLY A 240 -3.89 -10.41 10.39
C GLY A 240 -4.73 -11.00 11.53
N PRO A 241 -4.08 -11.72 12.47
CA PRO A 241 -4.77 -12.44 13.53
C PRO A 241 -5.40 -11.54 14.60
N VAL A 242 -4.94 -10.29 14.70
CA VAL A 242 -5.43 -9.30 15.66
C VAL A 242 -5.78 -8.02 14.92
N VAL A 243 -6.99 -7.53 15.12
CA VAL A 243 -7.43 -6.23 14.63
C VAL A 243 -7.72 -5.35 15.84
N SER A 244 -6.90 -4.32 16.03
CA SER A 244 -7.06 -3.35 17.12
C SER A 244 -8.36 -2.57 16.98
N ALA A 245 -8.91 -2.05 18.09
CA ALA A 245 -10.11 -1.23 18.05
C ALA A 245 -9.92 0.01 17.14
N ALA A 246 -8.71 0.59 17.13
CA ALA A 246 -8.37 1.70 16.26
C ALA A 246 -8.38 1.29 14.77
N ALA A 247 -7.80 0.14 14.41
CA ALA A 247 -7.83 -0.38 13.04
C ALA A 247 -9.27 -0.69 12.61
N ARG A 248 -10.07 -1.35 13.49
CA ARG A 248 -11.47 -1.64 13.18
C ARG A 248 -12.29 -0.38 12.90
N ALA A 249 -12.11 0.67 13.67
CA ALA A 249 -12.84 1.94 13.48
C ALA A 249 -12.50 2.65 12.15
N ARG A 250 -11.47 2.19 11.45
CA ARG A 250 -11.01 2.71 10.15
C ARG A 250 -11.51 1.91 8.96
N LEU A 251 -12.17 0.78 9.20
CA LEU A 251 -12.79 -0.03 8.15
C LEU A 251 -14.20 0.49 7.85
N GLY A 252 -14.70 0.18 6.65
CA GLY A 252 -16.11 0.35 6.33
C GLY A 252 -16.97 -0.82 6.82
N ASP A 253 -18.25 -0.80 6.49
CA ASP A 253 -19.19 -1.86 6.86
C ASP A 253 -19.18 -3.03 5.89
N VAL A 254 -19.03 -2.74 4.58
CA VAL A 254 -18.98 -3.73 3.51
C VAL A 254 -17.77 -3.46 2.61
N ALA A 255 -16.96 -4.48 2.40
CA ALA A 255 -15.85 -4.48 1.46
C ALA A 255 -16.30 -5.05 0.11
N VAL A 256 -15.95 -4.35 -0.98
CA VAL A 256 -16.06 -4.83 -2.36
C VAL A 256 -14.63 -4.94 -2.89
N VAL A 257 -14.15 -6.17 -3.08
CA VAL A 257 -12.74 -6.47 -3.36
C VAL A 257 -12.66 -7.13 -4.72
N ALA A 258 -12.03 -6.46 -5.69
CA ALA A 258 -11.99 -6.91 -7.07
C ALA A 258 -11.35 -8.30 -7.23
N ARG A 259 -12.03 -9.21 -7.92
CA ARG A 259 -11.53 -10.53 -8.27
C ARG A 259 -11.05 -10.58 -9.72
N GLU A 260 -11.75 -9.87 -10.60
CA GLU A 260 -11.40 -9.69 -11.99
C GLU A 260 -10.57 -8.41 -12.20
N ASP A 261 -10.09 -8.16 -13.40
CA ASP A 261 -9.25 -7.00 -13.74
C ASP A 261 -10.09 -5.71 -13.88
N VAL A 262 -10.87 -5.40 -12.87
CA VAL A 262 -11.74 -4.22 -12.77
C VAL A 262 -11.37 -3.35 -11.57
N GLY A 263 -11.82 -2.11 -11.58
CA GLY A 263 -11.76 -1.21 -10.43
C GLY A 263 -13.11 -0.58 -10.12
N PHE A 264 -13.30 -0.09 -8.89
CA PHE A 264 -14.53 0.59 -8.45
C PHE A 264 -14.27 2.08 -8.31
N THR A 265 -15.10 2.89 -8.95
CA THR A 265 -14.96 4.35 -8.90
C THR A 265 -15.42 4.92 -7.56
N ASP A 266 -14.74 5.97 -7.14
CA ASP A 266 -15.22 6.88 -6.10
C ASP A 266 -15.15 8.31 -6.66
N PRO A 267 -16.27 9.03 -6.79
CA PRO A 267 -16.27 10.41 -7.29
C PRO A 267 -15.37 11.37 -6.51
N ALA A 268 -15.05 11.04 -5.25
CA ALA A 268 -14.12 11.81 -4.43
C ALA A 268 -12.63 11.57 -4.79
N GLU A 269 -12.34 10.65 -5.70
CA GLU A 269 -10.99 10.24 -6.13
C GLU A 269 -10.65 10.67 -7.56
N ALA A 270 -10.89 11.92 -7.92
CA ALA A 270 -10.79 12.41 -9.32
C ALA A 270 -9.43 12.14 -10.01
N MET A 271 -8.33 11.99 -9.25
CA MET A 271 -7.01 11.68 -9.83
C MET A 271 -6.78 10.20 -10.11
N SER A 272 -7.46 9.30 -9.42
CA SER A 272 -7.28 7.86 -9.59
C SER A 272 -7.87 7.31 -10.90
N LEU A 273 -8.76 8.06 -11.54
CA LEU A 273 -9.41 7.66 -12.81
C LEU A 273 -8.43 7.50 -13.98
N LYS A 274 -7.20 8.01 -13.85
CA LYS A 274 -6.19 7.97 -14.92
C LYS A 274 -5.17 6.83 -14.79
N LEU A 275 -5.22 6.06 -13.70
CA LEU A 275 -4.28 4.98 -13.48
C LEU A 275 -4.65 3.76 -14.31
N ILE A 276 -3.71 3.23 -15.11
CA ILE A 276 -3.89 2.05 -15.96
C ILE A 276 -3.63 0.77 -15.16
N GLY A 277 -2.43 0.62 -14.61
CA GLY A 277 -2.13 -0.43 -13.64
C GLY A 277 -2.70 -0.07 -12.27
N ARG A 278 -3.24 -1.06 -11.57
CA ARG A 278 -3.81 -0.87 -10.23
C ARG A 278 -3.50 -2.07 -9.34
N HIS A 279 -3.66 -1.86 -8.06
CA HIS A 279 -3.47 -2.86 -7.01
C HIS A 279 -4.43 -2.58 -5.85
N GLY A 280 -4.38 -3.40 -4.81
CA GLY A 280 -5.20 -3.27 -3.60
C GLY A 280 -5.98 -4.53 -3.26
N SER A 281 -6.24 -5.40 -4.23
CA SER A 281 -7.05 -6.60 -4.05
C SER A 281 -6.25 -7.80 -3.50
N LEU A 282 -6.90 -8.97 -3.50
CA LEU A 282 -6.37 -10.24 -2.98
C LEU A 282 -6.04 -11.23 -4.10
N THR A 283 -5.98 -10.79 -5.36
CA THR A 283 -5.61 -11.66 -6.47
C THR A 283 -4.15 -12.10 -6.38
N ALA A 284 -3.81 -13.24 -6.96
CA ALA A 284 -2.44 -13.74 -6.95
C ALA A 284 -1.46 -12.73 -7.59
N ALA A 285 -1.90 -12.00 -8.63
CA ALA A 285 -1.09 -10.98 -9.30
C ALA A 285 -0.75 -9.78 -8.41
N GLU A 286 -1.58 -9.50 -7.42
CA GLU A 286 -1.38 -8.38 -6.47
C GLU A 286 -0.74 -8.82 -5.15
N MET A 287 -1.03 -10.05 -4.71
CA MET A 287 -0.58 -10.57 -3.41
C MET A 287 0.78 -11.24 -3.45
N LEU A 288 1.14 -11.89 -4.57
CA LEU A 288 2.43 -12.59 -4.66
C LEU A 288 3.55 -11.61 -5.00
N VAL A 289 4.52 -11.51 -4.11
CA VAL A 289 5.70 -10.64 -4.24
C VAL A 289 6.98 -11.47 -4.15
N PRO A 290 8.09 -11.02 -4.76
CA PRO A 290 9.35 -11.75 -4.70
C PRO A 290 9.95 -11.71 -3.28
N ALA A 291 10.64 -12.79 -2.92
CA ALA A 291 11.61 -12.82 -1.83
C ALA A 291 12.91 -13.42 -2.39
N VAL A 292 13.78 -12.56 -2.89
CA VAL A 292 15.02 -12.96 -3.57
C VAL A 292 16.22 -12.50 -2.75
N GLY A 293 17.06 -13.45 -2.37
CA GLY A 293 18.29 -13.18 -1.64
C GLY A 293 19.53 -13.34 -2.53
N ALA A 294 20.52 -12.48 -2.35
CA ALA A 294 21.83 -12.55 -2.93
C ALA A 294 22.90 -12.17 -1.90
N VAL A 295 24.16 -12.47 -2.19
CA VAL A 295 25.33 -12.05 -1.39
C VAL A 295 26.30 -11.39 -2.35
N ALA A 296 26.77 -10.18 -2.00
CA ALA A 296 27.79 -9.44 -2.73
C ALA A 296 29.21 -10.02 -2.53
#